data_069bf1723ab31e81013d2e659ae3a2f4
#
_entry.id   069bf1723ab31e81013d2e659ae3a2f4
#
_cell.length_a   1.000
_cell.length_b   1.000
_cell.length_c   1.000
_cell.angle_alpha   90.00
_cell.angle_beta   90.00
_cell.angle_gamma   90.00
#
_symmetry.space_group_name_H-M   'P 1'
#
loop_
_entity.id
_entity.type
_entity.pdbx_description
1 polymer ?
#
loop_
_entity_poly.entity_id
_entity_poly.type
_entity_poly.pdbx_seq_one_letter_code
_entity_poly.pdbx_strand_id
1 'polypeptide(L)'
;MPLARSFLYVPANRDKFLDKALGLPADAFIFDLEDSVPPAEKANARAGVRAYAPKMSGERVWVRVNGLDTGLAEADLDAVIGVAGIVGLFLPKVETRDEVLRWDGMIGALERQRGLTPGAIKLVLSIESARGVLNAYDMSVAAARVVSLSFGGAQDGDLNTDLGCVWSIDGPEMLHARSHTLLAARAARFDTPLDGVFADVRDAEGFERDTALSRRLGYRGRKLIHPSQIEPCNRLYRPSEAELDYYARVLEAFDRAVAQGSASTTVDGRMIDVAMANAARRVLDAAAAWKKAG
;
A
#
# COMPACT_ATOMS: atom_id res chain seq x y z
N MET A 1 -3.09 8.51 3.61
CA MET A 1 -2.40 7.32 4.16
C MET A 1 -0.99 7.76 4.55
N PRO A 2 -0.44 7.33 5.70
CA PRO A 2 0.96 7.64 6.01
C PRO A 2 1.88 7.10 4.91
N LEU A 3 3.03 7.76 4.71
CA LEU A 3 4.03 7.39 3.70
C LEU A 3 4.77 6.13 4.17
N ALA A 4 4.13 4.97 4.05
CA ALA A 4 4.71 3.68 4.39
C ALA A 4 5.24 2.98 3.12
N ARG A 5 6.46 2.44 3.21
CA ARG A 5 7.15 1.73 2.12
C ARG A 5 6.92 0.23 2.19
N SER A 6 6.91 -0.30 3.40
CA SER A 6 6.82 -1.73 3.68
C SER A 6 5.54 -2.06 4.45
N PHE A 7 4.72 -2.95 3.90
CA PHE A 7 3.51 -3.47 4.50
C PHE A 7 3.68 -4.97 4.70
N LEU A 8 4.07 -5.39 5.91
CA LEU A 8 4.33 -6.80 6.19
C LEU A 8 3.05 -7.55 6.55
N TYR A 9 2.72 -8.58 5.79
CA TYR A 9 1.68 -9.54 6.16
C TYR A 9 2.08 -10.36 7.39
N VAL A 10 1.14 -10.50 8.32
CA VAL A 10 1.27 -11.31 9.54
C VAL A 10 0.00 -12.14 9.71
N PRO A 11 0.05 -13.48 9.56
CA PRO A 11 -1.08 -14.34 9.86
C PRO A 11 -1.58 -14.14 11.29
N ALA A 12 -2.81 -13.66 11.44
CA ALA A 12 -3.32 -13.23 12.74
C ALA A 12 -3.71 -14.37 13.69
N ASN A 13 -3.69 -15.62 13.21
CA ASN A 13 -3.89 -16.83 14.01
C ASN A 13 -2.59 -17.42 14.61
N ARG A 14 -1.45 -16.71 14.46
CA ARG A 14 -0.13 -17.20 14.88
C ARG A 14 0.51 -16.23 15.87
N ASP A 15 0.30 -16.44 17.17
CA ASP A 15 0.84 -15.60 18.25
C ASP A 15 2.35 -15.37 18.11
N LYS A 16 3.12 -16.42 17.78
CA LYS A 16 4.56 -16.33 17.56
C LYS A 16 4.92 -15.28 16.47
N PHE A 17 4.13 -15.17 15.42
CA PHE A 17 4.38 -14.20 14.35
C PHE A 17 3.94 -12.79 14.76
N LEU A 18 2.82 -12.70 15.48
CA LEU A 18 2.32 -11.45 16.06
C LEU A 18 3.31 -10.88 17.10
N ASP A 19 3.83 -11.71 18.01
CA ASP A 19 4.88 -11.32 18.96
C ASP A 19 6.13 -10.81 18.25
N LYS A 20 6.59 -11.53 17.23
CA LYS A 20 7.75 -11.12 16.45
C LYS A 20 7.52 -9.78 15.75
N ALA A 21 6.31 -9.54 15.23
CA ALA A 21 5.97 -8.31 14.51
C ALA A 21 6.12 -7.05 15.36
N LEU A 22 5.92 -7.15 16.70
CA LEU A 22 6.07 -6.01 17.61
C LEU A 22 7.45 -5.35 17.54
N GLY A 23 8.51 -6.12 17.25
CA GLY A 23 9.89 -5.65 17.18
C GLY A 23 10.44 -5.44 15.76
N LEU A 24 9.65 -5.66 14.71
CA LEU A 24 10.13 -5.53 13.34
C LEU A 24 10.08 -4.08 12.82
N PRO A 25 11.06 -3.64 12.02
CA PRO A 25 11.15 -2.26 11.51
C PRO A 25 10.36 -2.08 10.20
N ALA A 26 9.22 -2.77 10.02
CA ALA A 26 8.30 -2.50 8.92
C ALA A 26 7.55 -1.19 9.18
N ASP A 27 7.32 -0.40 8.13
CA ASP A 27 6.58 0.87 8.26
C ASP A 27 5.11 0.61 8.63
N ALA A 28 4.52 -0.50 8.14
CA ALA A 28 3.16 -0.93 8.46
C ALA A 28 3.03 -2.46 8.47
N PHE A 29 1.98 -2.94 9.12
CA PHE A 29 1.66 -4.36 9.22
C PHE A 29 0.24 -4.62 8.69
N ILE A 30 0.07 -5.73 7.99
CA ILE A 30 -1.23 -6.24 7.56
C ILE A 30 -1.50 -7.51 8.36
N PHE A 31 -2.34 -7.40 9.39
CA PHE A 31 -2.83 -8.58 10.11
C PHE A 31 -3.82 -9.30 9.23
N ASP A 32 -3.49 -10.53 8.87
CA ASP A 32 -4.25 -11.26 7.86
C ASP A 32 -5.32 -12.15 8.48
N LEU A 33 -6.55 -12.01 8.00
CA LEU A 33 -7.70 -12.88 8.31
C LEU A 33 -8.09 -13.77 7.12
N GLU A 34 -7.47 -13.57 5.95
CA GLU A 34 -7.87 -14.19 4.69
C GLU A 34 -6.98 -15.40 4.34
N ASP A 35 -6.28 -15.40 3.23
CA ASP A 35 -5.63 -16.57 2.62
C ASP A 35 -4.62 -17.28 3.50
N SER A 36 -3.86 -16.56 4.33
CA SER A 36 -2.87 -17.19 5.22
C SER A 36 -3.48 -17.86 6.45
N VAL A 37 -4.81 -17.77 6.62
CA VAL A 37 -5.54 -18.29 7.78
C VAL A 37 -6.50 -19.40 7.35
N PRO A 38 -6.33 -20.65 7.81
CA PRO A 38 -7.26 -21.74 7.53
C PRO A 38 -8.70 -21.43 8.01
N PRO A 39 -9.74 -21.98 7.35
CA PRO A 39 -11.14 -21.75 7.76
C PRO A 39 -11.42 -22.00 9.24
N ALA A 40 -10.87 -23.07 9.82
CA ALA A 40 -11.06 -23.42 11.23
C ALA A 40 -10.41 -22.42 12.20
N GLU A 41 -9.45 -21.61 11.73
CA GLU A 41 -8.67 -20.68 12.53
C GLU A 41 -9.16 -19.22 12.41
N LYS A 42 -10.18 -18.94 11.63
CA LYS A 42 -10.69 -17.57 11.40
C LYS A 42 -11.11 -16.88 12.71
N ALA A 43 -11.73 -17.60 13.64
CA ALA A 43 -12.11 -17.05 14.95
C ALA A 43 -10.88 -16.70 15.80
N ASN A 44 -9.85 -17.58 15.80
CA ASN A 44 -8.59 -17.34 16.50
C ASN A 44 -7.85 -16.14 15.90
N ALA A 45 -7.84 -16.00 14.57
CA ALA A 45 -7.22 -14.86 13.90
C ALA A 45 -7.90 -13.53 14.30
N ARG A 46 -9.24 -13.47 14.36
CA ARG A 46 -9.95 -12.28 14.88
C ARG A 46 -9.56 -11.94 16.31
N ALA A 47 -9.43 -12.97 17.16
CA ALA A 47 -8.96 -12.78 18.54
C ALA A 47 -7.52 -12.25 18.57
N GLY A 48 -6.64 -12.78 17.72
CA GLY A 48 -5.27 -12.29 17.56
C GLY A 48 -5.22 -10.81 17.17
N VAL A 49 -6.02 -10.38 16.17
CA VAL A 49 -6.10 -8.96 15.81
C VAL A 49 -6.46 -8.09 17.02
N ARG A 50 -7.52 -8.46 17.77
CA ARG A 50 -7.94 -7.71 18.96
C ARG A 50 -6.88 -7.64 20.05
N ALA A 51 -6.14 -8.74 20.24
CA ALA A 51 -5.12 -8.83 21.28
C ALA A 51 -3.83 -8.06 20.94
N TYR A 52 -3.46 -8.00 19.67
CA TYR A 52 -2.14 -7.50 19.25
C TYR A 52 -2.16 -6.12 18.60
N ALA A 53 -3.23 -5.72 17.90
CA ALA A 53 -3.28 -4.39 17.28
C ALA A 53 -3.05 -3.25 18.30
N PRO A 54 -3.63 -3.29 19.53
CA PRO A 54 -3.38 -2.26 20.54
C PRO A 54 -1.94 -2.22 21.08
N LYS A 55 -1.17 -3.30 20.91
CA LYS A 55 0.22 -3.39 21.37
C LYS A 55 1.21 -2.80 20.37
N MET A 56 0.78 -2.60 19.11
CA MET A 56 1.64 -2.02 18.08
C MET A 56 1.82 -0.53 18.33
N SER A 57 3.06 -0.06 18.36
CA SER A 57 3.37 1.36 18.49
C SER A 57 2.99 2.13 17.22
N GLY A 58 2.33 3.26 17.37
CA GLY A 58 1.91 4.12 16.26
C GLY A 58 0.69 3.59 15.48
N GLU A 59 0.20 4.41 14.57
CA GLU A 59 -0.92 4.08 13.69
C GLU A 59 -0.43 3.36 12.43
N ARG A 60 -0.13 2.05 12.54
CA ARG A 60 0.45 1.27 11.44
C ARG A 60 -0.10 -0.12 11.24
N VAL A 61 -1.22 -0.47 11.93
CA VAL A 61 -1.88 -1.76 11.75
C VAL A 61 -3.02 -1.62 10.74
N TRP A 62 -2.97 -2.45 9.74
CA TRP A 62 -4.04 -2.70 8.78
C TRP A 62 -4.52 -4.12 8.95
N VAL A 63 -5.74 -4.41 8.54
CA VAL A 63 -6.28 -5.78 8.59
C VAL A 63 -6.76 -6.18 7.20
N ARG A 64 -6.27 -7.29 6.66
CA ARG A 64 -6.88 -7.89 5.47
C ARG A 64 -8.03 -8.77 5.93
N VAL A 65 -9.25 -8.38 5.57
CA VAL A 65 -10.49 -9.10 5.90
C VAL A 65 -10.82 -10.12 4.81
N ASN A 66 -11.75 -11.04 5.08
CA ASN A 66 -12.26 -11.96 4.07
C ASN A 66 -13.24 -11.24 3.11
N GLY A 67 -13.29 -11.67 1.86
CA GLY A 67 -14.17 -11.11 0.84
C GLY A 67 -15.66 -11.24 1.17
N LEU A 68 -16.49 -10.42 0.50
CA LEU A 68 -17.95 -10.41 0.70
C LEU A 68 -18.64 -11.74 0.33
N ASP A 69 -18.06 -12.47 -0.60
CA ASP A 69 -18.52 -13.76 -1.11
C ASP A 69 -18.33 -14.92 -0.14
N THR A 70 -17.43 -14.75 0.83
CA THR A 70 -17.08 -15.80 1.81
C THR A 70 -18.11 -15.96 2.93
N GLY A 71 -18.98 -14.97 3.13
CA GLY A 71 -19.89 -14.91 4.27
C GLY A 71 -19.20 -14.58 5.63
N LEU A 72 -17.90 -14.26 5.63
CA LEU A 72 -17.11 -13.97 6.84
C LEU A 72 -16.91 -12.48 7.09
N ALA A 73 -17.21 -11.64 6.11
CA ALA A 73 -16.94 -10.20 6.14
C ALA A 73 -17.58 -9.49 7.36
N GLU A 74 -18.84 -9.79 7.69
CA GLU A 74 -19.53 -9.18 8.83
C GLU A 74 -18.86 -9.51 10.17
N ALA A 75 -18.49 -10.78 10.36
CA ALA A 75 -17.79 -11.22 11.56
C ALA A 75 -16.38 -10.62 11.68
N ASP A 76 -15.69 -10.42 10.55
CA ASP A 76 -14.40 -9.75 10.53
C ASP A 76 -14.54 -8.27 10.92
N LEU A 77 -15.49 -7.56 10.28
CA LEU A 77 -15.75 -6.15 10.59
C LEU A 77 -16.14 -5.96 12.07
N ASP A 78 -17.03 -6.82 12.61
CA ASP A 78 -17.41 -6.77 14.01
C ASP A 78 -16.21 -6.97 14.94
N ALA A 79 -15.27 -7.82 14.55
CA ALA A 79 -14.07 -8.09 15.33
C ALA A 79 -13.03 -6.95 15.32
N VAL A 80 -12.94 -6.15 14.25
CA VAL A 80 -11.80 -5.23 14.04
C VAL A 80 -12.18 -3.75 14.10
N ILE A 81 -13.42 -3.36 13.75
CA ILE A 81 -13.81 -1.96 13.78
C ILE A 81 -13.83 -1.44 15.22
N GLY A 82 -13.14 -0.34 15.50
CA GLY A 82 -13.02 0.25 16.84
C GLY A 82 -11.92 -0.34 17.72
N VAL A 83 -11.18 -1.32 17.25
CA VAL A 83 -9.98 -1.80 17.95
C VAL A 83 -8.87 -0.76 17.83
N ALA A 84 -8.27 -0.37 18.93
CA ALA A 84 -7.19 0.60 18.99
C ALA A 84 -5.98 0.15 18.14
N GLY A 85 -5.34 1.10 17.47
CA GLY A 85 -4.17 0.85 16.61
C GLY A 85 -4.49 0.45 15.17
N ILE A 86 -5.75 0.11 14.86
CA ILE A 86 -6.16 -0.21 13.48
C ILE A 86 -6.43 1.09 12.70
N VAL A 87 -5.68 1.27 11.62
CA VAL A 87 -5.81 2.41 10.69
C VAL A 87 -6.88 2.15 9.63
N GLY A 88 -6.95 0.91 9.15
CA GLY A 88 -7.85 0.58 8.06
C GLY A 88 -7.79 -0.87 7.62
N LEU A 89 -8.47 -1.15 6.52
CA LEU A 89 -8.63 -2.50 5.99
C LEU A 89 -8.05 -2.61 4.59
N PHE A 90 -7.48 -3.78 4.29
CA PHE A 90 -7.25 -4.26 2.94
C PHE A 90 -8.45 -5.11 2.52
N LEU A 91 -9.09 -4.69 1.44
CA LEU A 91 -10.21 -5.43 0.86
C LEU A 91 -9.67 -6.32 -0.26
N PRO A 92 -9.71 -7.65 -0.11
CA PRO A 92 -9.25 -8.56 -1.15
C PRO A 92 -10.23 -8.63 -2.32
N LYS A 93 -9.73 -8.90 -3.50
CA LYS A 93 -10.49 -9.35 -4.69
C LYS A 93 -11.71 -8.49 -5.04
N VAL A 94 -11.63 -7.17 -4.79
CA VAL A 94 -12.70 -6.23 -5.17
C VAL A 94 -12.66 -5.98 -6.67
N GLU A 95 -13.83 -6.00 -7.31
CA GLU A 95 -13.96 -5.90 -8.75
C GLU A 95 -14.88 -4.79 -9.23
N THR A 96 -15.76 -4.29 -8.36
CA THR A 96 -16.79 -3.32 -8.76
C THR A 96 -16.92 -2.17 -7.78
N ARG A 97 -17.39 -1.04 -8.32
CA ARG A 97 -17.78 0.14 -7.53
C ARG A 97 -18.82 -0.20 -6.45
N ASP A 98 -19.80 -1.02 -6.80
CA ASP A 98 -20.90 -1.37 -5.89
C ASP A 98 -20.43 -2.21 -4.70
N GLU A 99 -19.45 -3.10 -4.90
CA GLU A 99 -18.79 -3.81 -3.80
C GLU A 99 -18.12 -2.82 -2.82
N VAL A 100 -17.40 -1.83 -3.34
CA VAL A 100 -16.75 -0.81 -2.50
C VAL A 100 -17.81 0.00 -1.72
N LEU A 101 -18.91 0.38 -2.35
CA LEU A 101 -20.03 1.05 -1.68
C LEU A 101 -20.69 0.20 -0.60
N ARG A 102 -20.80 -1.11 -0.84
CA ARG A 102 -21.32 -2.06 0.16
C ARG A 102 -20.39 -2.12 1.38
N TRP A 103 -19.07 -2.23 1.16
CA TRP A 103 -18.09 -2.17 2.25
C TRP A 103 -18.17 -0.85 3.03
N ASP A 104 -18.25 0.28 2.31
CA ASP A 104 -18.39 1.62 2.95
C ASP A 104 -19.63 1.70 3.82
N GLY A 105 -20.76 1.19 3.35
CA GLY A 105 -22.03 1.16 4.09
C GLY A 105 -21.94 0.32 5.37
N MET A 106 -21.37 -0.88 5.29
CA MET A 106 -21.20 -1.79 6.44
C MET A 106 -20.27 -1.18 7.51
N ILE A 107 -19.11 -0.66 7.08
CA ILE A 107 -18.14 -0.02 7.97
C ILE A 107 -18.74 1.24 8.61
N GLY A 108 -19.39 2.09 7.81
CA GLY A 108 -20.03 3.30 8.31
C GLY A 108 -21.16 3.04 9.32
N ALA A 109 -21.89 1.93 9.17
CA ALA A 109 -22.89 1.49 10.16
C ALA A 109 -22.23 1.13 11.50
N LEU A 110 -21.13 0.37 11.47
CA LEU A 110 -20.39 -0.01 12.68
C LEU A 110 -19.67 1.20 13.32
N GLU A 111 -19.13 2.12 12.53
CA GLU A 111 -18.55 3.36 13.05
C GLU A 111 -19.60 4.15 13.86
N ARG A 112 -20.80 4.35 13.29
CA ARG A 112 -21.89 5.03 14.00
C ARG A 112 -22.33 4.29 15.26
N GLN A 113 -22.51 2.98 15.16
CA GLN A 113 -22.94 2.14 16.30
C GLN A 113 -21.93 2.22 17.47
N ARG A 114 -20.63 2.37 17.15
CA ARG A 114 -19.54 2.39 18.14
C ARG A 114 -19.10 3.80 18.53
N GLY A 115 -19.78 4.83 18.04
CA GLY A 115 -19.44 6.23 18.34
C GLY A 115 -18.10 6.68 17.78
N LEU A 116 -17.63 6.05 16.70
CA LEU A 116 -16.40 6.43 16.00
C LEU A 116 -16.65 7.57 15.04
N THR A 117 -15.60 8.34 14.73
CA THR A 117 -15.66 9.36 13.68
C THR A 117 -15.97 8.70 12.33
N PRO A 118 -16.99 9.18 11.58
CA PRO A 118 -17.28 8.66 10.25
C PRO A 118 -16.07 8.74 9.33
N GLY A 119 -15.75 7.63 8.66
CA GLY A 119 -14.58 7.52 7.79
C GLY A 119 -13.24 7.38 8.54
N ALA A 120 -13.25 7.09 9.83
CA ALA A 120 -12.05 6.81 10.60
C ALA A 120 -11.28 5.62 10.01
N ILE A 121 -11.99 4.54 9.69
CA ILE A 121 -11.39 3.35 9.07
C ILE A 121 -11.18 3.58 7.59
N LYS A 122 -9.92 3.48 7.15
CA LYS A 122 -9.50 3.68 5.76
C LYS A 122 -9.54 2.36 4.98
N LEU A 123 -9.59 2.44 3.65
CA LEU A 123 -9.59 1.28 2.77
C LEU A 123 -8.44 1.32 1.78
N VAL A 124 -7.79 0.18 1.62
CA VAL A 124 -6.89 -0.14 0.50
C VAL A 124 -7.55 -1.26 -0.29
N LEU A 125 -7.73 -1.06 -1.59
CA LEU A 125 -8.34 -2.07 -2.46
C LEU A 125 -7.26 -2.93 -3.09
N SER A 126 -7.33 -4.24 -2.92
CA SER A 126 -6.43 -5.19 -3.59
C SER A 126 -6.99 -5.51 -4.98
N ILE A 127 -6.24 -5.14 -6.00
CA ILE A 127 -6.58 -5.36 -7.42
C ILE A 127 -5.95 -6.68 -7.85
N GLU A 128 -6.75 -7.73 -7.88
CA GLU A 128 -6.32 -9.13 -7.97
C GLU A 128 -7.04 -9.91 -9.08
N SER A 129 -7.76 -9.21 -9.99
CA SER A 129 -8.40 -9.78 -11.19
C SER A 129 -8.34 -8.83 -12.38
N ALA A 130 -8.52 -9.35 -13.59
CA ALA A 130 -8.59 -8.56 -14.81
C ALA A 130 -9.74 -7.54 -14.75
N ARG A 131 -10.89 -7.93 -14.22
CA ARG A 131 -12.05 -7.05 -14.02
C ARG A 131 -11.72 -5.94 -13.01
N GLY A 132 -11.06 -6.29 -11.91
CA GLY A 132 -10.58 -5.32 -10.92
C GLY A 132 -9.60 -4.31 -11.50
N VAL A 133 -8.68 -4.75 -12.37
CA VAL A 133 -7.76 -3.87 -13.11
C VAL A 133 -8.56 -2.88 -13.96
N LEU A 134 -9.48 -3.33 -14.79
CA LEU A 134 -10.26 -2.45 -15.68
C LEU A 134 -11.13 -1.44 -14.93
N ASN A 135 -11.66 -1.81 -13.76
CA ASN A 135 -12.52 -0.97 -12.93
C ASN A 135 -11.78 -0.18 -11.84
N ALA A 136 -10.45 -0.25 -11.80
CA ALA A 136 -9.64 0.27 -10.71
C ALA A 136 -9.90 1.75 -10.38
N TYR A 137 -10.09 2.61 -11.39
CA TYR A 137 -10.38 4.02 -11.16
C TYR A 137 -11.77 4.25 -10.55
N ASP A 138 -12.81 3.61 -11.09
CA ASP A 138 -14.19 3.78 -10.60
C ASP A 138 -14.34 3.30 -9.16
N MET A 139 -13.65 2.22 -8.81
CA MET A 139 -13.56 1.73 -7.44
C MET A 139 -12.81 2.71 -6.52
N SER A 140 -11.73 3.30 -7.02
CA SER A 140 -10.92 4.25 -6.25
C SER A 140 -11.69 5.49 -5.78
N VAL A 141 -12.63 5.96 -6.59
CA VAL A 141 -13.44 7.16 -6.30
C VAL A 141 -14.82 6.83 -5.76
N ALA A 142 -15.11 5.56 -5.45
CA ALA A 142 -16.41 5.12 -4.97
C ALA A 142 -16.75 5.64 -3.58
N ALA A 143 -15.77 5.69 -2.67
CA ALA A 143 -15.95 6.12 -1.28
C ALA A 143 -14.75 6.92 -0.78
N ALA A 144 -15.02 7.98 0.00
CA ALA A 144 -13.98 8.88 0.51
C ALA A 144 -12.96 8.20 1.45
N ARG A 145 -13.28 7.03 2.01
CA ARG A 145 -12.37 6.25 2.85
C ARG A 145 -11.36 5.43 2.07
N VAL A 146 -11.51 5.27 0.75
CA VAL A 146 -10.52 4.62 -0.10
C VAL A 146 -9.31 5.55 -0.21
N VAL A 147 -8.14 5.08 0.19
CA VAL A 147 -6.92 5.90 0.26
C VAL A 147 -5.76 5.36 -0.54
N SER A 148 -5.88 4.13 -1.05
CA SER A 148 -4.88 3.52 -1.93
C SER A 148 -5.44 2.33 -2.71
N LEU A 149 -4.73 1.98 -3.78
CA LEU A 149 -4.81 0.70 -4.46
C LEU A 149 -3.54 -0.11 -4.16
N SER A 150 -3.71 -1.42 -4.13
CA SER A 150 -2.64 -2.39 -4.01
C SER A 150 -2.68 -3.37 -5.17
N PHE A 151 -1.62 -3.42 -5.96
CA PHE A 151 -1.51 -4.35 -7.07
C PHE A 151 -1.32 -5.79 -6.57
N GLY A 152 -2.03 -6.74 -7.14
CA GLY A 152 -2.04 -8.16 -6.76
C GLY A 152 -1.31 -9.10 -7.72
N GLY A 153 -0.26 -8.63 -8.41
CA GLY A 153 0.44 -9.37 -9.47
C GLY A 153 1.55 -10.29 -8.99
N ALA A 154 1.37 -11.01 -7.90
CA ALA A 154 2.34 -12.01 -7.44
C ALA A 154 2.40 -13.21 -8.40
N GLN A 155 3.55 -13.87 -8.46
CA GLN A 155 3.67 -15.19 -9.08
C GLN A 155 2.67 -16.16 -8.47
N ASP A 156 1.96 -16.90 -9.32
CA ASP A 156 0.92 -17.88 -8.95
C ASP A 156 -0.22 -17.28 -8.09
N GLY A 157 -0.33 -15.94 -8.05
CA GLY A 157 -1.42 -15.24 -7.37
C GLY A 157 -2.70 -15.17 -8.20
N ASP A 158 -3.76 -14.61 -7.60
CA ASP A 158 -5.11 -14.57 -8.20
C ASP A 158 -5.12 -13.87 -9.56
N LEU A 159 -4.51 -12.68 -9.69
CA LEU A 159 -4.43 -11.98 -10.98
C LEU A 159 -3.62 -12.74 -12.02
N ASN A 160 -2.51 -13.38 -11.63
CA ASN A 160 -1.71 -14.18 -12.55
C ASN A 160 -2.52 -15.38 -13.09
N THR A 161 -3.28 -16.02 -12.20
CA THR A 161 -4.18 -17.13 -12.54
C THR A 161 -5.33 -16.66 -13.45
N ASP A 162 -5.96 -15.54 -13.13
CA ASP A 162 -7.07 -14.97 -13.90
C ASP A 162 -6.65 -14.56 -15.32
N LEU A 163 -5.47 -13.99 -15.47
CA LEU A 163 -4.88 -13.65 -16.77
C LEU A 163 -4.39 -14.89 -17.55
N GLY A 164 -4.15 -16.01 -16.88
CA GLY A 164 -3.59 -17.22 -17.47
C GLY A 164 -2.17 -17.05 -18.03
N CYS A 165 -1.42 -16.08 -17.53
CA CYS A 165 -0.07 -15.79 -18.01
C CYS A 165 1.00 -16.57 -17.27
N VAL A 166 2.16 -16.78 -17.91
CA VAL A 166 3.36 -17.36 -17.28
C VAL A 166 4.17 -16.21 -16.69
N TRP A 167 4.25 -16.18 -15.36
CA TRP A 167 4.96 -15.13 -14.64
C TRP A 167 6.45 -15.14 -14.94
N SER A 168 7.05 -13.96 -15.09
CA SER A 168 8.49 -13.76 -15.22
C SER A 168 8.99 -12.61 -14.35
N ILE A 169 10.27 -12.65 -13.99
CA ILE A 169 10.89 -11.63 -13.13
C ILE A 169 10.93 -10.25 -13.83
N ASP A 170 11.02 -10.22 -15.14
CA ASP A 170 11.03 -8.98 -15.92
C ASP A 170 9.62 -8.41 -16.14
N GLY A 171 8.59 -9.22 -15.90
CA GLY A 171 7.18 -8.87 -15.77
C GLY A 171 6.48 -8.25 -16.97
N PRO A 172 6.88 -8.48 -18.25
CA PRO A 172 6.19 -7.86 -19.38
C PRO A 172 4.72 -8.26 -19.47
N GLU A 173 4.37 -9.48 -19.07
CA GLU A 173 3.01 -10.02 -19.03
C GLU A 173 2.11 -9.29 -18.01
N MET A 174 2.70 -8.78 -16.94
CA MET A 174 2.01 -8.04 -15.89
C MET A 174 2.12 -6.51 -16.02
N LEU A 175 3.00 -6.00 -16.89
CA LEU A 175 3.36 -4.59 -16.94
C LEU A 175 2.15 -3.69 -17.24
N HIS A 176 1.25 -4.12 -18.13
CA HIS A 176 0.04 -3.36 -18.44
C HIS A 176 -0.88 -3.24 -17.23
N ALA A 177 -1.23 -4.36 -16.58
CA ALA A 177 -2.09 -4.37 -15.41
C ALA A 177 -1.48 -3.59 -14.23
N ARG A 178 -0.17 -3.75 -14.01
CA ARG A 178 0.60 -3.04 -12.98
C ARG A 178 0.58 -1.52 -13.23
N SER A 179 0.85 -1.09 -14.47
CA SER A 179 0.83 0.33 -14.83
C SER A 179 -0.58 0.92 -14.82
N HIS A 180 -1.59 0.17 -15.23
CA HIS A 180 -2.99 0.60 -15.21
C HIS A 180 -3.48 0.83 -13.77
N THR A 181 -3.20 -0.10 -12.86
CA THR A 181 -3.50 0.05 -11.42
C THR A 181 -2.83 1.30 -10.84
N LEU A 182 -1.57 1.54 -11.18
CA LEU A 182 -0.86 2.75 -10.77
C LEU A 182 -1.50 4.02 -11.33
N LEU A 183 -1.85 4.04 -12.62
CA LEU A 183 -2.52 5.18 -13.26
C LEU A 183 -3.86 5.48 -12.58
N ALA A 184 -4.67 4.46 -12.29
CA ALA A 184 -5.94 4.60 -11.58
C ALA A 184 -5.74 5.23 -10.19
N ALA A 185 -4.75 4.73 -9.41
CA ALA A 185 -4.41 5.27 -8.10
C ALA A 185 -3.97 6.74 -8.18
N ARG A 186 -3.15 7.09 -9.17
CA ARG A 186 -2.68 8.47 -9.35
C ARG A 186 -3.80 9.40 -9.86
N ALA A 187 -4.70 8.92 -10.72
CA ALA A 187 -5.88 9.66 -11.15
C ALA A 187 -6.82 9.96 -9.98
N ALA A 188 -6.98 9.02 -9.05
CA ALA A 188 -7.69 9.21 -7.79
C ALA A 188 -6.92 10.05 -6.74
N ARG A 189 -5.74 10.57 -7.09
CA ARG A 189 -4.86 11.40 -6.26
C ARG A 189 -4.32 10.70 -5.01
N PHE A 190 -4.17 9.39 -5.04
CA PHE A 190 -3.53 8.66 -3.95
C PHE A 190 -2.01 8.89 -3.96
N ASP A 191 -1.45 9.23 -2.80
CA ASP A 191 -0.02 9.51 -2.66
C ASP A 191 0.82 8.24 -2.57
N THR A 192 0.25 7.15 -2.06
CA THR A 192 0.97 5.92 -1.76
C THR A 192 0.32 4.70 -2.43
N PRO A 193 0.38 4.57 -3.77
CA PRO A 193 0.00 3.32 -4.44
C PRO A 193 0.96 2.21 -4.02
N LEU A 194 0.41 1.03 -3.71
CA LEU A 194 1.15 -0.12 -3.21
C LEU A 194 1.31 -1.19 -4.29
N ASP A 195 2.52 -1.72 -4.40
CA ASP A 195 2.80 -2.83 -5.28
C ASP A 195 2.57 -4.19 -4.61
N GLY A 196 2.59 -5.24 -5.43
CA GLY A 196 2.37 -6.62 -5.03
C GLY A 196 3.48 -7.23 -4.19
N VAL A 197 3.23 -8.44 -3.71
CA VAL A 197 4.24 -9.26 -3.04
C VAL A 197 5.20 -9.88 -4.05
N PHE A 198 6.39 -10.19 -3.60
CA PHE A 198 7.36 -11.05 -4.29
C PHE A 198 7.41 -12.39 -3.57
N ALA A 199 7.03 -13.46 -4.26
CA ALA A 199 6.70 -14.75 -3.63
C ALA A 199 7.94 -15.54 -3.19
N ASP A 200 9.04 -15.53 -3.97
CA ASP A 200 10.23 -16.30 -3.59
C ASP A 200 11.08 -15.55 -2.54
N VAL A 201 10.89 -15.91 -1.28
CA VAL A 201 11.62 -15.30 -0.15
C VAL A 201 13.11 -15.67 -0.10
N ARG A 202 13.57 -16.61 -0.94
CA ARG A 202 14.97 -17.01 -1.03
C ARG A 202 15.72 -16.27 -2.13
N ASP A 203 15.01 -15.69 -3.09
CA ASP A 203 15.58 -14.91 -4.17
C ASP A 203 15.65 -13.41 -3.77
N ALA A 204 16.70 -13.06 -3.03
CA ALA A 204 16.92 -11.69 -2.58
C ALA A 204 17.22 -10.73 -3.76
N GLU A 205 17.98 -11.20 -4.77
CA GLU A 205 18.33 -10.39 -5.94
C GLU A 205 17.09 -10.11 -6.81
N GLY A 206 16.25 -11.11 -7.04
CA GLY A 206 14.99 -10.95 -7.74
C GLY A 206 14.05 -9.99 -7.02
N PHE A 207 13.96 -10.09 -5.68
CA PHE A 207 13.19 -9.14 -4.88
C PHE A 207 13.67 -7.69 -5.08
N GLU A 208 14.98 -7.47 -5.05
CA GLU A 208 15.55 -6.13 -5.24
C GLU A 208 15.32 -5.61 -6.67
N ARG A 209 15.48 -6.45 -7.70
CA ARG A 209 15.19 -6.10 -9.11
C ARG A 209 13.73 -5.69 -9.30
N ASP A 210 12.80 -6.49 -8.81
CA ASP A 210 11.36 -6.21 -8.92
C ASP A 210 10.96 -4.97 -8.10
N THR A 211 11.53 -4.77 -6.90
CA THR A 211 11.28 -3.58 -6.10
C THR A 211 11.84 -2.32 -6.76
N ALA A 212 13.01 -2.40 -7.40
CA ALA A 212 13.57 -1.29 -8.17
C ALA A 212 12.70 -0.95 -9.39
N LEU A 213 12.14 -1.95 -10.09
CA LEU A 213 11.17 -1.74 -11.17
C LEU A 213 9.90 -1.07 -10.63
N SER A 214 9.36 -1.56 -9.53
CA SER A 214 8.21 -0.99 -8.83
C SER A 214 8.38 0.51 -8.56
N ARG A 215 9.50 0.89 -7.97
CA ARG A 215 9.83 2.31 -7.72
C ARG A 215 9.94 3.11 -9.02
N ARG A 216 10.59 2.58 -10.06
CA ARG A 216 10.71 3.25 -11.37
C ARG A 216 9.36 3.48 -12.04
N LEU A 217 8.41 2.55 -11.89
CA LEU A 217 7.04 2.72 -12.36
C LEU A 217 6.30 3.84 -11.62
N GLY A 218 6.64 4.10 -10.35
CA GLY A 218 6.04 5.17 -9.54
C GLY A 218 5.28 4.69 -8.31
N TYR A 219 5.32 3.41 -7.98
CA TYR A 219 4.84 2.91 -6.69
C TYR A 219 5.64 3.51 -5.54
N ARG A 220 5.04 3.58 -4.36
CA ARG A 220 5.64 4.22 -3.17
C ARG A 220 5.88 3.27 -2.02
N GLY A 221 5.44 2.04 -2.14
CA GLY A 221 5.61 0.96 -1.19
C GLY A 221 5.08 -0.34 -1.77
N ARG A 222 5.25 -1.42 -1.02
CA ARG A 222 4.76 -2.73 -1.43
C ARG A 222 4.37 -3.63 -0.26
N LYS A 223 3.59 -4.65 -0.55
CA LYS A 223 3.26 -5.72 0.38
C LYS A 223 4.43 -6.68 0.49
N LEU A 224 4.72 -7.15 1.71
CA LEU A 224 5.81 -8.08 2.04
C LEU A 224 5.24 -9.31 2.74
N ILE A 225 5.85 -10.46 2.51
CA ILE A 225 5.45 -11.75 3.12
C ILE A 225 6.51 -12.34 4.04
N HIS A 226 7.69 -11.73 4.10
CA HIS A 226 8.77 -12.20 4.97
C HIS A 226 9.58 -11.04 5.57
N PRO A 227 10.04 -11.14 6.83
CA PRO A 227 10.83 -10.10 7.48
C PRO A 227 12.13 -9.71 6.76
N SER A 228 12.78 -10.65 6.04
CA SER A 228 13.99 -10.35 5.28
C SER A 228 13.78 -9.34 4.14
N GLN A 229 12.53 -9.14 3.71
CA GLN A 229 12.18 -8.19 2.66
C GLN A 229 12.05 -6.74 3.18
N ILE A 230 12.00 -6.52 4.51
CA ILE A 230 11.73 -5.20 5.08
C ILE A 230 12.85 -4.21 4.79
N GLU A 231 14.09 -4.56 5.14
CA GLU A 231 15.22 -3.66 4.96
C GLU A 231 15.45 -3.30 3.48
N PRO A 232 15.58 -4.27 2.54
CA PRO A 232 15.77 -3.92 1.15
C PRO A 232 14.58 -3.13 0.57
N CYS A 233 13.34 -3.40 0.99
CA CYS A 233 12.17 -2.61 0.61
C CYS A 233 12.31 -1.15 1.06
N ASN A 234 12.57 -0.93 2.35
CA ASN A 234 12.70 0.40 2.93
C ASN A 234 13.86 1.19 2.30
N ARG A 235 14.99 0.53 2.01
CA ARG A 235 16.14 1.11 1.34
C ARG A 235 15.82 1.51 -0.10
N LEU A 236 15.22 0.61 -0.87
CA LEU A 236 14.98 0.83 -2.30
C LEU A 236 13.92 1.89 -2.59
N TYR A 237 12.87 2.03 -1.77
CA TYR A 237 11.88 3.10 -1.95
C TYR A 237 12.38 4.46 -1.44
N ARG A 238 13.43 4.49 -0.62
CA ARG A 238 14.02 5.74 -0.15
C ARG A 238 14.82 6.40 -1.29
N PRO A 239 14.70 7.73 -1.49
CA PRO A 239 15.60 8.45 -2.38
C PRO A 239 17.04 8.34 -1.91
N SER A 240 17.98 8.16 -2.84
CA SER A 240 19.41 8.20 -2.54
C SER A 240 19.85 9.61 -2.13
N GLU A 241 20.98 9.72 -1.44
CA GLU A 241 21.55 11.02 -1.07
C GLU A 241 21.84 11.88 -2.32
N ALA A 242 22.29 11.27 -3.42
CA ALA A 242 22.50 11.96 -4.69
C ALA A 242 21.18 12.50 -5.30
N GLU A 243 20.08 11.75 -5.21
CA GLU A 243 18.77 12.24 -5.64
C GLU A 243 18.27 13.38 -4.74
N LEU A 244 18.47 13.28 -3.43
CA LEU A 244 18.11 14.35 -2.48
C LEU A 244 18.89 15.63 -2.74
N ASP A 245 20.20 15.54 -2.97
CA ASP A 245 21.05 16.66 -3.36
C ASP A 245 20.58 17.31 -4.67
N TYR A 246 20.35 16.48 -5.70
CA TYR A 246 19.84 16.97 -6.98
C TYR A 246 18.52 17.72 -6.83
N TYR A 247 17.54 17.16 -6.10
CA TYR A 247 16.25 17.81 -5.92
C TYR A 247 16.35 19.09 -5.06
N ALA A 248 17.24 19.14 -4.09
CA ALA A 248 17.52 20.36 -3.34
C ALA A 248 18.06 21.48 -4.26
N ARG A 249 19.03 21.16 -5.12
CA ARG A 249 19.58 22.11 -6.11
C ARG A 249 18.53 22.55 -7.14
N VAL A 250 17.63 21.64 -7.54
CA VAL A 250 16.50 21.97 -8.42
C VAL A 250 15.59 23.02 -7.79
N LEU A 251 15.19 22.85 -6.52
CA LEU A 251 14.34 23.82 -5.83
C LEU A 251 15.05 25.17 -5.65
N GLU A 252 16.29 25.17 -5.21
CA GLU A 252 17.06 26.39 -5.00
C GLU A 252 17.23 27.19 -6.31
N ALA A 253 17.55 26.50 -7.42
CA ALA A 253 17.69 27.14 -8.72
C ALA A 253 16.37 27.69 -9.24
N PHE A 254 15.27 26.95 -9.06
CA PHE A 254 13.94 27.39 -9.48
C PHE A 254 13.46 28.60 -8.67
N ASP A 255 13.61 28.57 -7.34
CA ASP A 255 13.20 29.69 -6.47
C ASP A 255 14.00 30.97 -6.80
N ARG A 256 15.30 30.87 -7.10
CA ARG A 256 16.11 31.99 -7.61
C ARG A 256 15.60 32.52 -8.96
N ALA A 257 15.24 31.64 -9.89
CA ALA A 257 14.70 32.05 -11.18
C ALA A 257 13.36 32.80 -11.04
N VAL A 258 12.47 32.30 -10.19
CA VAL A 258 11.18 32.96 -9.89
C VAL A 258 11.40 34.34 -9.29
N ALA A 259 12.34 34.49 -8.34
CA ALA A 259 12.69 35.80 -7.76
C ALA A 259 13.23 36.80 -8.79
N GLN A 260 13.79 36.30 -9.91
CA GLN A 260 14.28 37.09 -11.04
C GLN A 260 13.24 37.29 -12.17
N GLY A 261 11.97 36.85 -11.94
CA GLY A 261 10.87 36.97 -12.90
C GLY A 261 10.87 35.90 -14.00
N SER A 262 11.63 34.80 -13.85
CA SER A 262 11.62 33.69 -14.81
C SER A 262 10.77 32.53 -14.28
N ALA A 263 10.00 31.86 -15.15
CA ALA A 263 9.21 30.67 -14.85
C ALA A 263 9.99 29.35 -15.10
N SER A 264 11.25 29.44 -15.52
CA SER A 264 12.11 28.27 -15.81
C SER A 264 13.60 28.57 -15.58
N THR A 265 14.38 27.53 -15.39
CA THR A 265 15.83 27.58 -15.24
C THR A 265 16.47 26.31 -15.78
N THR A 266 17.79 26.14 -15.60
CA THR A 266 18.51 24.92 -16.00
C THR A 266 19.37 24.44 -14.82
N VAL A 267 19.32 23.13 -14.56
CA VAL A 267 20.17 22.44 -13.59
C VAL A 267 20.77 21.20 -14.27
N ASP A 268 22.08 21.07 -14.23
CA ASP A 268 22.84 19.97 -14.86
C ASP A 268 22.47 19.74 -16.34
N GLY A 269 22.26 20.84 -17.10
CA GLY A 269 21.86 20.80 -18.50
C GLY A 269 20.39 20.42 -18.77
N ARG A 270 19.57 20.26 -17.74
CA ARG A 270 18.14 19.94 -17.84
C ARG A 270 17.29 21.17 -17.56
N MET A 271 16.30 21.43 -18.39
CA MET A 271 15.32 22.48 -18.15
C MET A 271 14.48 22.12 -16.91
N ILE A 272 14.28 23.09 -16.06
CA ILE A 272 13.45 22.98 -14.85
C ILE A 272 12.34 24.01 -14.93
N ASP A 273 11.11 23.56 -14.79
CA ASP A 273 9.90 24.38 -14.70
C ASP A 273 9.16 24.12 -13.37
N VAL A 274 7.98 24.71 -13.22
CA VAL A 274 7.12 24.57 -12.03
C VAL A 274 6.73 23.12 -11.75
N ALA A 275 6.52 22.29 -12.79
CA ALA A 275 6.12 20.90 -12.62
C ALA A 275 7.28 20.07 -12.02
N MET A 276 8.50 20.31 -12.50
CA MET A 276 9.71 19.65 -11.99
C MET A 276 10.05 20.11 -10.57
N ALA A 277 9.92 21.41 -10.27
CA ALA A 277 10.10 21.94 -8.93
C ALA A 277 9.08 21.34 -7.93
N ASN A 278 7.81 21.20 -8.33
CA ASN A 278 6.80 20.54 -7.49
C ASN A 278 7.09 19.04 -7.29
N ALA A 279 7.63 18.35 -8.30
CA ALA A 279 8.07 16.97 -8.16
C ALA A 279 9.23 16.84 -7.17
N ALA A 280 10.23 17.73 -7.26
CA ALA A 280 11.36 17.79 -6.33
C ALA A 280 10.89 18.01 -4.89
N ARG A 281 9.98 18.97 -4.66
CA ARG A 281 9.41 19.27 -3.34
C ARG A 281 8.76 18.03 -2.72
N ARG A 282 7.91 17.32 -3.49
CA ARG A 282 7.26 16.09 -3.01
C ARG A 282 8.25 15.01 -2.58
N VAL A 283 9.37 14.86 -3.29
CA VAL A 283 10.40 13.86 -2.94
C VAL A 283 11.11 14.24 -1.65
N LEU A 284 11.48 15.51 -1.50
CA LEU A 284 12.16 16.00 -0.29
C LEU A 284 11.25 15.94 0.94
N ASP A 285 9.96 16.32 0.79
CA ASP A 285 8.97 16.25 1.87
C ASP A 285 8.76 14.80 2.33
N ALA A 286 8.65 13.85 1.38
CA ALA A 286 8.54 12.43 1.70
C ALA A 286 9.78 11.91 2.45
N ALA A 287 10.98 12.27 1.99
CA ALA A 287 12.22 11.88 2.64
C ALA A 287 12.34 12.45 4.07
N ALA A 288 11.91 13.69 4.27
CA ALA A 288 11.88 14.32 5.60
C ALA A 288 10.88 13.63 6.54
N ALA A 289 9.72 13.22 6.04
CA ALA A 289 8.73 12.47 6.81
C ALA A 289 9.27 11.11 7.27
N TRP A 290 9.96 10.36 6.41
CA TRP A 290 10.57 9.07 6.79
C TRP A 290 11.71 9.22 7.81
N LYS A 291 12.50 10.31 7.75
CA LYS A 291 13.55 10.59 8.77
C LYS A 291 12.97 10.87 10.16
N LYS A 292 11.72 11.35 10.24
CA LYS A 292 11.05 11.63 11.52
C LYS A 292 10.37 10.39 12.12
N ALA A 293 10.07 9.39 11.29
CA ALA A 293 9.37 8.17 11.70
C ALA A 293 10.31 7.03 12.13
N GLY A 294 11.60 7.09 11.82
CA GLY A 294 12.64 6.13 12.19
C GLY A 294 13.71 6.73 13.05
#